data_e2bad71ed9cf6a0c4f48943b4c2b2aa1
#
_entry.id   e2bad71ed9cf6a0c4f48943b4c2b2aa1
#
_cell.length_a   1.000
_cell.length_b   1.000
_cell.length_c   1.000
_cell.angle_alpha   90.00
_cell.angle_beta   90.00
_cell.angle_gamma   90.00
#
_symmetry.space_group_name_H-M   'P 1'
#
loop_
_entity.id
_entity.type
_entity.pdbx_description
1 polymer ?
#
loop_
_entity_poly.entity_id
_entity_poly.type
_entity_poly.pdbx_seq_one_letter_code
_entity_poly.pdbx_strand_id
1 'polypeptide(L)'
;MKQTTLCYLERDGQYLMLHRVKKQHDENHDKWIGVGGKFEDRESPEDCVRREVLEETGLTLTKFRYCGLVTFVSDIYPTEYMHLFHATGFTGTPKECDEGELAWIGKHALAALQQWEGDRIFHYLLDEDAPFFSLKLRYQDDLLKEAVLDGKPLELLDLLREDGEPSGQVRWRTLVHLHGDWHLTSHVWVVRKRADGGHDLLLQKRSGEKDSF
;
A
#
# COMPACT_ATOMS: atom_id res chain seq x y z
N MET A 1 -12.17 14.57 -10.41
CA MET A 1 -11.26 14.47 -9.27
C MET A 1 -12.11 14.13 -8.05
N LYS A 2 -11.82 13.02 -7.41
CA LYS A 2 -12.55 12.58 -6.21
C LYS A 2 -11.75 12.94 -4.96
N GLN A 3 -12.44 13.19 -3.85
CA GLN A 3 -11.86 13.21 -2.53
C GLN A 3 -12.57 12.19 -1.66
N THR A 4 -11.81 11.39 -0.95
CA THR A 4 -12.31 10.30 -0.11
C THR A 4 -11.52 10.20 1.17
N THR A 5 -12.08 9.51 2.14
CA THR A 5 -11.34 9.03 3.31
C THR A 5 -11.13 7.52 3.21
N LEU A 6 -10.06 7.04 3.82
CA LEU A 6 -9.77 5.63 4.00
C LEU A 6 -9.24 5.43 5.42
N CYS A 7 -9.87 4.57 6.21
CA CYS A 7 -9.54 4.35 7.61
C CYS A 7 -9.26 2.87 7.88
N TYR A 8 -8.12 2.61 8.50
CA TYR A 8 -7.79 1.30 9.04
C TYR A 8 -8.02 1.30 10.56
N LEU A 9 -9.08 0.60 10.98
CA LEU A 9 -9.37 0.40 12.41
C LEU A 9 -8.54 -0.78 12.89
N GLU A 10 -7.74 -0.57 13.92
CA GLU A 10 -6.85 -1.58 14.47
C GLU A 10 -7.29 -2.04 15.87
N ARG A 11 -7.28 -3.36 16.07
CA ARG A 11 -7.51 -4.01 17.36
C ARG A 11 -6.77 -5.34 17.41
N ASP A 12 -6.00 -5.56 18.46
CA ASP A 12 -5.33 -6.86 18.74
C ASP A 12 -4.47 -7.36 17.55
N GLY A 13 -3.74 -6.44 16.86
CA GLY A 13 -2.90 -6.77 15.71
C GLY A 13 -3.67 -7.13 14.43
N GLN A 14 -4.95 -6.76 14.37
CA GLN A 14 -5.83 -6.95 13.21
C GLN A 14 -6.35 -5.61 12.70
N TYR A 15 -6.56 -5.50 11.39
CA TYR A 15 -7.32 -4.42 10.77
C TYR A 15 -8.75 -4.88 10.45
N LEU A 16 -9.73 -3.98 10.65
CA LEU A 16 -11.07 -4.17 10.09
C LEU A 16 -11.01 -3.83 8.61
N MET A 17 -11.18 -4.85 7.78
CA MET A 17 -11.13 -4.76 6.33
C MET A 17 -12.51 -4.94 5.73
N LEU A 18 -12.78 -4.24 4.64
CA LEU A 18 -13.99 -4.35 3.84
C LEU A 18 -13.67 -5.07 2.53
N HIS A 19 -14.29 -6.23 2.31
CA HIS A 19 -14.27 -6.94 1.03
C HIS A 19 -15.38 -6.43 0.13
N ARG A 20 -15.05 -5.72 -0.93
CA ARG A 20 -15.97 -5.03 -1.85
C ARG A 20 -16.62 -6.00 -2.85
N VAL A 21 -17.62 -6.76 -2.44
CA VAL A 21 -18.25 -7.80 -3.28
C VAL A 21 -19.67 -7.47 -3.74
N LYS A 22 -20.32 -6.47 -3.14
CA LYS A 22 -21.73 -6.19 -3.42
C LYS A 22 -21.97 -5.27 -4.61
N LYS A 23 -21.01 -4.45 -5.03
CA LYS A 23 -21.10 -3.53 -6.18
C LYS A 23 -20.31 -4.07 -7.37
N GLN A 24 -20.98 -4.44 -8.47
CA GLN A 24 -20.34 -5.04 -9.66
C GLN A 24 -19.54 -4.05 -10.53
N HIS A 25 -19.87 -2.74 -10.48
CA HIS A 25 -19.19 -1.69 -11.26
C HIS A 25 -18.42 -0.75 -10.33
N ASP A 26 -17.48 -1.30 -9.59
CA ASP A 26 -16.66 -0.59 -8.61
C ASP A 26 -15.18 -0.80 -8.93
N GLU A 27 -14.38 0.25 -8.89
CA GLU A 27 -12.92 0.18 -9.05
C GLU A 27 -12.25 -0.76 -8.02
N ASN A 28 -12.91 -0.94 -6.88
CA ASN A 28 -12.48 -1.83 -5.80
C ASN A 28 -13.19 -3.20 -5.80
N HIS A 29 -13.91 -3.55 -6.89
CA HIS A 29 -14.62 -4.83 -6.92
C HIS A 29 -13.68 -6.01 -6.63
N ASP A 30 -14.12 -6.90 -5.73
CA ASP A 30 -13.39 -8.08 -5.24
C ASP A 30 -12.04 -7.76 -4.54
N LYS A 31 -11.83 -6.51 -4.08
CA LYS A 31 -10.65 -6.11 -3.33
C LYS A 31 -10.97 -5.89 -1.86
N TRP A 32 -9.97 -6.13 -1.02
CA TRP A 32 -9.98 -5.82 0.40
C TRP A 32 -9.37 -4.45 0.63
N ILE A 33 -10.14 -3.55 1.20
CA ILE A 33 -9.73 -2.17 1.47
C ILE A 33 -10.06 -1.77 2.93
N GLY A 34 -9.58 -0.62 3.37
CA GLY A 34 -10.05 0.01 4.61
C GLY A 34 -11.49 0.52 4.48
N VAL A 35 -12.02 1.01 5.57
CA VAL A 35 -13.36 1.62 5.66
C VAL A 35 -13.29 3.10 5.30
N GLY A 36 -14.22 3.61 4.52
CA GLY A 36 -14.27 5.02 4.18
C GLY A 36 -15.01 5.29 2.88
N GLY A 37 -15.17 6.56 2.54
CA GLY A 37 -15.93 6.95 1.38
C GLY A 37 -15.74 8.39 0.99
N LYS A 38 -16.69 8.92 0.21
CA LYS A 38 -16.61 10.25 -0.42
C LYS A 38 -17.01 11.35 0.57
N PHE A 39 -16.34 12.49 0.43
CA PHE A 39 -16.75 13.70 1.13
C PHE A 39 -18.16 14.14 0.72
N GLU A 40 -18.92 14.59 1.71
CA GLU A 40 -20.10 15.40 1.52
C GLU A 40 -19.76 16.91 1.54
N ASP A 41 -20.75 17.76 1.18
CA ASP A 41 -20.53 19.21 1.20
C ASP A 41 -20.25 19.71 2.64
N ARG A 42 -19.21 20.53 2.78
CA ARG A 42 -18.75 21.15 4.03
C ARG A 42 -18.13 20.21 5.06
N GLU A 43 -17.79 18.99 4.72
CA GLU A 43 -17.05 18.09 5.60
C GLU A 43 -15.55 18.41 5.62
N SER A 44 -14.94 18.36 6.80
CA SER A 44 -13.51 18.16 6.96
C SER A 44 -13.14 16.69 6.74
N PRO A 45 -11.86 16.34 6.53
CA PRO A 45 -11.44 14.94 6.49
C PRO A 45 -11.85 14.14 7.74
N GLU A 46 -11.82 14.78 8.92
CA GLU A 46 -12.22 14.16 10.19
C GLU A 46 -13.73 13.97 10.30
N ASP A 47 -14.53 14.87 9.75
CA ASP A 47 -16.00 14.71 9.70
C ASP A 47 -16.37 13.54 8.81
N CYS A 48 -15.82 13.51 7.59
CA CYS A 48 -16.07 12.46 6.63
C CYS A 48 -15.68 11.07 7.18
N VAL A 49 -14.48 10.91 7.73
CA VAL A 49 -14.06 9.60 8.25
C VAL A 49 -14.93 9.13 9.42
N ARG A 50 -15.39 10.04 10.28
CA ARG A 50 -16.29 9.69 11.39
C ARG A 50 -17.65 9.22 10.89
N ARG A 51 -18.21 9.92 9.91
CA ARG A 51 -19.50 9.56 9.30
C ARG A 51 -19.39 8.22 8.59
N GLU A 52 -18.43 8.06 7.68
CA GLU A 52 -18.26 6.84 6.88
C GLU A 52 -18.01 5.60 7.74
N VAL A 53 -17.12 5.71 8.75
CA VAL A 53 -16.88 4.58 9.66
C VAL A 53 -18.15 4.21 10.42
N LEU A 54 -18.93 5.17 10.90
CA LEU A 54 -20.20 4.91 11.57
C LEU A 54 -21.23 4.29 10.61
N GLU A 55 -21.35 4.79 9.40
CA GLU A 55 -22.30 4.31 8.40
C GLU A 55 -21.97 2.91 7.91
N GLU A 56 -20.70 2.61 7.62
CA GLU A 56 -20.30 1.31 7.09
C GLU A 56 -20.17 0.23 8.17
N THR A 57 -19.75 0.60 9.39
CA THR A 57 -19.40 -0.39 10.41
C THR A 57 -20.29 -0.37 11.66
N GLY A 58 -21.01 0.72 11.92
CA GLY A 58 -21.70 0.95 13.19
C GLY A 58 -20.78 1.33 14.35
N LEU A 59 -19.47 1.51 14.09
CA LEU A 59 -18.50 1.88 15.12
C LEU A 59 -18.32 3.40 15.17
N THR A 60 -18.16 3.93 16.38
CA THR A 60 -17.85 5.34 16.62
C THR A 60 -16.38 5.50 16.97
N LEU A 61 -15.64 6.29 16.18
CA LEU A 61 -14.22 6.56 16.42
C LEU A 61 -14.01 7.43 17.67
N THR A 62 -13.08 7.01 18.54
CA THR A 62 -12.70 7.71 19.77
C THR A 62 -11.22 8.12 19.78
N LYS A 63 -10.34 7.32 19.17
CA LYS A 63 -8.92 7.63 19.03
C LYS A 63 -8.45 7.24 17.61
N PHE A 64 -8.06 8.25 16.84
CA PHE A 64 -7.58 8.07 15.46
C PHE A 64 -6.63 9.19 15.09
N ARG A 65 -5.81 8.99 14.07
CA ARG A 65 -4.92 10.01 13.51
C ARG A 65 -5.04 10.08 11.99
N TYR A 66 -4.83 11.25 11.46
CA TYR A 66 -4.66 11.47 10.02
C TYR A 66 -3.21 11.16 9.65
N CYS A 67 -2.99 10.13 8.83
CA CYS A 67 -1.68 9.56 8.58
C CYS A 67 -1.03 10.08 7.31
N GLY A 68 -1.81 10.41 6.29
CA GLY A 68 -1.26 10.86 5.03
C GLY A 68 -2.30 11.13 3.96
N LEU A 69 -1.84 11.70 2.86
CA LEU A 69 -2.62 11.92 1.66
C LEU A 69 -2.12 10.99 0.55
N VAL A 70 -2.95 10.07 0.10
CA VAL A 70 -2.65 9.17 -1.01
C VAL A 70 -3.30 9.71 -2.29
N THR A 71 -2.51 9.96 -3.32
CA THR A 71 -2.98 10.37 -4.64
C THR A 71 -2.98 9.16 -5.56
N PHE A 72 -4.16 8.66 -5.87
CA PHE A 72 -4.37 7.57 -6.82
C PHE A 72 -4.57 8.15 -8.23
N VAL A 73 -3.74 7.75 -9.18
CA VAL A 73 -3.78 8.16 -10.59
C VAL A 73 -3.91 6.90 -11.44
N SER A 74 -4.94 6.84 -12.27
CA SER A 74 -5.19 5.73 -13.18
C SER A 74 -5.51 6.25 -14.58
N ASP A 75 -5.26 5.45 -15.60
CA ASP A 75 -5.70 5.69 -16.98
C ASP A 75 -7.17 5.31 -17.20
N ILE A 76 -7.74 4.49 -16.31
CA ILE A 76 -9.14 4.01 -16.39
C ILE A 76 -10.05 4.85 -15.48
N TYR A 77 -9.60 5.14 -14.25
CA TYR A 77 -10.41 5.78 -13.23
C TYR A 77 -10.02 7.25 -13.01
N PRO A 78 -10.98 8.10 -12.57
CA PRO A 78 -10.66 9.48 -12.22
C PRO A 78 -9.62 9.56 -11.11
N THR A 79 -8.72 10.55 -11.17
CA THR A 79 -7.78 10.83 -10.07
C THR A 79 -8.53 11.00 -8.75
N GLU A 80 -8.02 10.34 -7.72
CA GLU A 80 -8.59 10.34 -6.38
C GLU A 80 -7.53 10.77 -5.35
N TYR A 81 -7.96 11.61 -4.40
CA TYR A 81 -7.19 11.99 -3.22
C TYR A 81 -7.82 11.31 -2.01
N MET A 82 -7.13 10.28 -1.49
CA MET A 82 -7.58 9.52 -0.33
C MET A 82 -6.90 10.05 0.93
N HIS A 83 -7.70 10.58 1.84
CA HIS A 83 -7.26 11.00 3.17
C HIS A 83 -7.17 9.77 4.06
N LEU A 84 -5.94 9.33 4.37
CA LEU A 84 -5.67 8.08 5.07
C LEU A 84 -5.67 8.29 6.59
N PHE A 85 -6.46 7.49 7.28
CA PHE A 85 -6.58 7.48 8.72
C PHE A 85 -6.24 6.13 9.33
N HIS A 86 -5.72 6.17 10.54
CA HIS A 86 -5.50 5.00 11.40
C HIS A 86 -6.22 5.20 12.72
N ALA A 87 -7.06 4.25 13.13
CA ALA A 87 -7.87 4.32 14.33
C ALA A 87 -7.54 3.17 15.28
N THR A 88 -7.15 3.51 16.51
CA THR A 88 -6.83 2.56 17.59
C THR A 88 -7.84 2.59 18.74
N GLY A 89 -8.85 3.45 18.66
CA GLY A 89 -9.94 3.52 19.63
C GLY A 89 -11.28 3.75 18.95
N PHE A 90 -12.24 2.92 19.28
CA PHE A 90 -13.62 3.01 18.79
C PHE A 90 -14.55 2.28 19.76
N THR A 91 -15.85 2.62 19.72
CA THR A 91 -16.92 2.02 20.52
C THR A 91 -18.08 1.61 19.61
N GLY A 92 -18.99 0.80 20.12
CA GLY A 92 -20.14 0.31 19.37
C GLY A 92 -20.03 -1.18 19.05
N THR A 93 -21.00 -1.66 18.29
CA THR A 93 -21.06 -3.06 17.82
C THR A 93 -21.03 -3.05 16.30
N PRO A 94 -20.14 -3.82 15.67
CA PRO A 94 -20.11 -3.92 14.22
C PRO A 94 -21.45 -4.36 13.64
N LYS A 95 -21.89 -3.73 12.56
CA LYS A 95 -23.07 -4.09 11.79
C LYS A 95 -22.68 -4.61 10.41
N GLU A 96 -23.60 -5.21 9.70
CA GLU A 96 -23.41 -5.55 8.29
C GLU A 96 -23.22 -4.29 7.45
N CYS A 97 -22.28 -4.34 6.53
CA CYS A 97 -22.00 -3.27 5.57
C CYS A 97 -22.79 -3.52 4.26
N ASP A 98 -23.41 -2.48 3.73
CA ASP A 98 -24.17 -2.56 2.47
C ASP A 98 -23.25 -2.66 1.24
N GLU A 99 -21.97 -2.31 1.37
CA GLU A 99 -21.00 -2.29 0.28
C GLU A 99 -20.19 -3.58 0.12
N GLY A 100 -20.14 -4.41 1.17
CA GLY A 100 -19.36 -5.64 1.17
C GLY A 100 -19.42 -6.40 2.49
N GLU A 101 -18.39 -7.19 2.74
CA GLU A 101 -18.24 -8.01 3.93
C GLU A 101 -17.13 -7.43 4.81
N LEU A 102 -17.43 -7.17 6.08
CA LEU A 102 -16.45 -6.72 7.07
C LEU A 102 -15.80 -7.91 7.78
N ALA A 103 -14.48 -7.91 7.86
CA ALA A 103 -13.75 -8.93 8.62
C ALA A 103 -12.53 -8.32 9.33
N TRP A 104 -12.26 -8.82 10.54
CA TRP A 104 -11.00 -8.55 11.23
C TRP A 104 -9.91 -9.45 10.68
N ILE A 105 -8.91 -8.86 10.04
CA ILE A 105 -7.82 -9.58 9.37
C ILE A 105 -6.50 -9.30 10.08
N GLY A 106 -5.80 -10.35 10.47
CA GLY A 106 -4.47 -10.21 11.05
C GLY A 106 -3.49 -9.54 10.09
N LYS A 107 -2.67 -8.61 10.60
CA LYS A 107 -1.72 -7.86 9.76
C LYS A 107 -0.82 -8.77 8.93
N HIS A 108 -0.40 -9.91 9.51
CA HIS A 108 0.40 -10.92 8.80
C HIS A 108 -0.31 -11.59 7.61
N ALA A 109 -1.65 -11.56 7.58
CA ALA A 109 -2.45 -12.16 6.51
C ALA A 109 -2.78 -11.16 5.38
N LEU A 110 -2.56 -9.86 5.57
CA LEU A 110 -2.86 -8.83 4.57
C LEU A 110 -2.15 -9.08 3.23
N ALA A 111 -0.92 -9.59 3.27
CA ALA A 111 -0.13 -9.87 2.07
C ALA A 111 -0.79 -10.90 1.13
N ALA A 112 -1.66 -11.77 1.65
CA ALA A 112 -2.36 -12.79 0.86
C ALA A 112 -3.70 -12.29 0.28
N LEU A 113 -4.16 -11.10 0.67
CA LEU A 113 -5.44 -10.56 0.21
C LEU A 113 -5.33 -9.96 -1.19
N GLN A 114 -6.42 -10.03 -1.94
CA GLN A 114 -6.58 -9.27 -3.18
C GLN A 114 -6.81 -7.81 -2.83
N GLN A 115 -5.85 -6.95 -3.18
CA GLN A 115 -5.86 -5.51 -2.92
C GLN A 115 -5.02 -4.79 -3.97
N TRP A 116 -5.10 -3.48 -4.02
CA TRP A 116 -4.19 -2.69 -4.84
C TRP A 116 -2.74 -2.84 -4.33
N GLU A 117 -1.78 -3.00 -5.24
CA GLU A 117 -0.37 -3.18 -4.80
C GLU A 117 0.15 -1.98 -3.99
N GLY A 118 -0.31 -0.77 -4.30
CA GLY A 118 0.04 0.44 -3.55
C GLY A 118 -0.46 0.45 -2.11
N ASP A 119 -1.53 -0.30 -1.79
CA ASP A 119 -2.08 -0.37 -0.43
C ASP A 119 -1.07 -1.01 0.53
N ARG A 120 -0.26 -1.94 0.04
CA ARG A 120 0.83 -2.57 0.80
C ARG A 120 1.87 -1.56 1.27
N ILE A 121 2.08 -0.47 0.49
CA ILE A 121 3.03 0.58 0.85
C ILE A 121 2.54 1.34 2.07
N PHE A 122 1.29 1.80 2.05
CA PHE A 122 0.79 2.54 3.21
C PHE A 122 0.43 1.63 4.40
N HIS A 123 0.12 0.34 4.22
CA HIS A 123 0.06 -0.60 5.35
C HIS A 123 1.41 -0.67 6.08
N TYR A 124 2.50 -0.81 5.33
CA TYR A 124 3.85 -0.78 5.90
C TYR A 124 4.13 0.54 6.64
N LEU A 125 3.78 1.69 6.04
CA LEU A 125 3.96 2.99 6.68
C LEU A 125 3.11 3.16 7.95
N LEU A 126 1.91 2.60 7.98
CA LEU A 126 1.07 2.58 9.18
C LEU A 126 1.67 1.70 10.29
N ASP A 127 2.21 0.54 9.94
CA ASP A 127 2.81 -0.41 10.87
C ASP A 127 4.12 0.13 11.47
N GLU A 128 4.91 0.88 10.68
CA GLU A 128 6.12 1.58 11.13
C GLU A 128 5.82 2.89 11.88
N ASP A 129 4.55 3.21 12.13
CA ASP A 129 4.11 4.47 12.77
C ASP A 129 4.72 5.72 12.11
N ALA A 130 4.81 5.69 10.77
CA ALA A 130 5.41 6.77 10.00
C ALA A 130 4.75 8.12 10.29
N PRO A 131 5.51 9.24 10.26
CA PRO A 131 4.94 10.57 10.32
C PRO A 131 3.99 10.81 9.14
N PHE A 132 3.26 11.95 9.16
CA PHE A 132 2.38 12.31 8.04
C PHE A 132 3.15 12.31 6.72
N PHE A 133 2.58 11.64 5.69
CA PHE A 133 3.22 11.46 4.39
C PHE A 133 2.30 11.83 3.23
N SER A 134 2.91 12.10 2.08
CA SER A 134 2.25 12.22 0.79
C SER A 134 2.69 11.06 -0.11
N LEU A 135 1.76 10.22 -0.54
CA LEU A 135 2.04 9.06 -1.39
C LEU A 135 1.28 9.19 -2.71
N LYS A 136 1.98 9.29 -3.84
CA LYS A 136 1.39 9.22 -5.17
C LYS A 136 1.58 7.83 -5.75
N LEU A 137 0.49 7.22 -6.21
CA LEU A 137 0.45 5.92 -6.86
C LEU A 137 -0.12 6.08 -8.27
N ARG A 138 0.63 5.67 -9.27
CA ARG A 138 0.17 5.70 -10.66
C ARG A 138 0.02 4.29 -11.21
N TYR A 139 -1.17 4.01 -11.70
CA TYR A 139 -1.56 2.74 -12.30
C TYR A 139 -1.78 2.89 -13.81
N GLN A 140 -1.50 1.84 -14.52
CA GLN A 140 -1.91 1.62 -15.91
C GLN A 140 -2.60 0.26 -15.95
N ASP A 141 -3.85 0.26 -16.40
CA ASP A 141 -4.76 -0.83 -16.07
C ASP A 141 -4.79 -1.02 -14.54
N ASP A 142 -4.71 -2.24 -14.04
CA ASP A 142 -4.62 -2.52 -12.60
C ASP A 142 -3.16 -2.68 -12.09
N LEU A 143 -2.16 -2.33 -12.93
CA LEU A 143 -0.74 -2.51 -12.61
C LEU A 143 -0.13 -1.21 -12.07
N LEU A 144 0.50 -1.29 -10.91
CA LEU A 144 1.29 -0.18 -10.35
C LEU A 144 2.51 0.10 -11.24
N LYS A 145 2.67 1.34 -11.71
CA LYS A 145 3.77 1.78 -12.58
C LYS A 145 4.71 2.76 -11.90
N GLU A 146 4.22 3.49 -10.93
CA GLU A 146 5.00 4.48 -10.19
C GLU A 146 4.46 4.64 -8.78
N ALA A 147 5.36 4.72 -7.82
CA ALA A 147 5.07 5.13 -6.45
C ALA A 147 6.05 6.22 -6.03
N VAL A 148 5.54 7.32 -5.49
CA VAL A 148 6.35 8.47 -5.05
C VAL A 148 5.94 8.82 -3.62
N LEU A 149 6.88 8.69 -2.68
CA LEU A 149 6.68 9.00 -1.27
C LEU A 149 7.40 10.31 -0.93
N ASP A 150 6.67 11.31 -0.45
CA ASP A 150 7.19 12.63 -0.08
C ASP A 150 8.08 13.26 -1.18
N GLY A 151 7.61 13.13 -2.42
CA GLY A 151 8.30 13.64 -3.61
C GLY A 151 9.49 12.79 -4.08
N LYS A 152 9.78 11.66 -3.43
CA LYS A 152 10.88 10.76 -3.81
C LYS A 152 10.32 9.49 -4.46
N PRO A 153 10.75 9.14 -5.69
CA PRO A 153 10.35 7.88 -6.31
C PRO A 153 10.79 6.67 -5.48
N LEU A 154 9.89 5.71 -5.30
CA LEU A 154 10.20 4.42 -4.71
C LEU A 154 10.70 3.46 -5.78
N GLU A 155 11.71 2.67 -5.46
CA GLU A 155 12.23 1.63 -6.35
C GLU A 155 11.24 0.45 -6.40
N LEU A 156 10.62 0.22 -7.55
CA LEU A 156 9.74 -0.91 -7.80
C LEU A 156 10.54 -2.02 -8.49
N LEU A 157 10.41 -3.26 -8.01
CA LEU A 157 11.03 -4.44 -8.60
C LEU A 157 9.98 -5.31 -9.25
N ASP A 158 10.30 -5.86 -10.43
CA ASP A 158 9.48 -6.90 -11.07
C ASP A 158 9.54 -8.18 -10.24
N LEU A 159 8.37 -8.75 -9.94
CA LEU A 159 8.25 -9.99 -9.21
C LEU A 159 8.31 -11.20 -10.15
N LEU A 160 8.95 -12.25 -9.67
CA LEU A 160 8.98 -13.56 -10.33
C LEU A 160 8.06 -14.53 -9.59
N ARG A 161 7.62 -15.53 -10.31
CA ARG A 161 7.04 -16.76 -9.74
C ARG A 161 8.15 -17.68 -9.24
N GLU A 162 7.80 -18.67 -8.46
CA GLU A 162 8.74 -19.66 -7.91
C GLU A 162 9.50 -20.44 -9.03
N ASP A 163 8.90 -20.58 -10.22
CA ASP A 163 9.52 -21.16 -11.40
C ASP A 163 10.53 -20.24 -12.10
N GLY A 164 10.71 -19.01 -11.61
CA GLY A 164 11.62 -18.00 -12.17
C GLY A 164 11.02 -17.16 -13.30
N GLU A 165 9.79 -17.44 -13.72
CA GLU A 165 9.12 -16.67 -14.78
C GLU A 165 8.50 -15.38 -14.23
N PRO A 166 8.41 -14.31 -15.05
CA PRO A 166 7.78 -13.06 -14.64
C PRO A 166 6.33 -13.26 -14.16
N SER A 167 5.98 -12.67 -13.03
CA SER A 167 4.61 -12.67 -12.52
C SER A 167 3.72 -11.64 -13.22
N GLY A 168 4.34 -10.63 -13.86
CA GLY A 168 3.67 -9.46 -14.41
C GLY A 168 3.31 -8.40 -13.34
N GLN A 169 3.70 -8.61 -12.09
CA GLN A 169 3.49 -7.68 -10.98
C GLN A 169 4.80 -7.01 -10.57
N VAL A 170 4.67 -5.86 -9.96
CA VAL A 170 5.79 -5.12 -9.36
C VAL A 170 5.50 -4.89 -7.88
N ARG A 171 6.55 -4.68 -7.10
CA ARG A 171 6.42 -4.33 -5.68
C ARG A 171 7.53 -3.39 -5.25
N TRP A 172 7.26 -2.54 -4.25
CA TRP A 172 8.29 -1.71 -3.64
C TRP A 172 9.41 -2.59 -3.07
N ARG A 173 10.65 -2.26 -3.42
CA ARG A 173 11.86 -3.03 -3.06
C ARG A 173 11.92 -3.38 -1.57
N THR A 174 11.58 -2.43 -0.68
CA THR A 174 11.54 -2.67 0.76
C THR A 174 10.63 -3.85 1.12
N LEU A 175 9.44 -3.90 0.53
CA LEU A 175 8.48 -4.98 0.74
C LEU A 175 8.92 -6.30 0.11
N VAL A 176 9.56 -6.24 -1.07
CA VAL A 176 10.13 -7.43 -1.73
C VAL A 176 11.12 -8.13 -0.80
N HIS A 177 12.02 -7.36 -0.19
CA HIS A 177 13.02 -7.92 0.73
C HIS A 177 12.42 -8.34 2.07
N LEU A 178 11.43 -7.59 2.58
CA LEU A 178 10.74 -7.91 3.84
C LEU A 178 9.97 -9.24 3.75
N HIS A 179 9.33 -9.49 2.61
CA HIS A 179 8.52 -10.69 2.39
C HIS A 179 9.30 -11.85 1.77
N GLY A 180 10.52 -11.61 1.28
CA GLY A 180 11.32 -12.60 0.58
C GLY A 180 10.78 -12.97 -0.80
N ASP A 181 10.15 -11.98 -1.49
CA ASP A 181 9.61 -12.20 -2.82
C ASP A 181 10.71 -12.48 -3.86
N TRP A 182 10.41 -13.35 -4.80
CA TRP A 182 11.31 -13.65 -5.92
C TRP A 182 11.45 -12.46 -6.87
N HIS A 183 12.69 -12.06 -7.16
CA HIS A 183 13.01 -10.98 -8.10
C HIS A 183 14.37 -11.21 -8.76
N LEU A 184 14.61 -10.53 -9.90
CA LEU A 184 15.90 -10.62 -10.59
C LEU A 184 16.93 -9.68 -9.97
N THR A 185 18.16 -10.18 -9.87
CA THR A 185 19.35 -9.38 -9.62
C THR A 185 20.36 -9.62 -10.72
N SER A 186 21.12 -8.60 -11.09
CA SER A 186 22.23 -8.73 -12.04
C SER A 186 23.53 -8.32 -11.39
N HIS A 187 24.58 -9.13 -11.60
CA HIS A 187 25.93 -8.83 -11.17
C HIS A 187 26.80 -8.65 -12.39
N VAL A 188 27.47 -7.48 -12.51
CA VAL A 188 28.43 -7.19 -13.55
C VAL A 188 29.84 -7.25 -12.99
N TRP A 189 30.65 -8.14 -13.53
CA TRP A 189 32.05 -8.25 -13.21
C TRP A 189 32.88 -7.50 -14.24
N VAL A 190 33.54 -6.43 -13.85
CA VAL A 190 34.47 -5.69 -14.71
C VAL A 190 35.87 -6.25 -14.51
N VAL A 191 36.41 -6.85 -15.55
CA VAL A 191 37.69 -7.54 -15.52
C VAL A 191 38.66 -6.85 -16.48
N ARG A 192 39.88 -6.56 -16.01
CA ARG A 192 40.98 -6.07 -16.82
C ARG A 192 42.09 -7.13 -16.88
N LYS A 193 42.50 -7.52 -18.11
CA LYS A 193 43.66 -8.41 -18.30
C LYS A 193 44.94 -7.63 -18.05
N ARG A 194 45.88 -8.19 -17.27
CA ARG A 194 47.19 -7.65 -17.01
C ARG A 194 48.22 -8.16 -18.03
N ALA A 195 49.38 -7.45 -18.15
CA ALA A 195 50.45 -7.82 -19.03
C ALA A 195 51.14 -9.14 -18.66
N ASP A 196 51.09 -9.51 -17.35
CA ASP A 196 51.62 -10.75 -16.82
C ASP A 196 50.72 -11.97 -17.04
N GLY A 197 49.59 -11.79 -17.75
CA GLY A 197 48.60 -12.84 -17.96
C GLY A 197 47.55 -12.99 -16.87
N GLY A 198 47.67 -12.26 -15.76
CA GLY A 198 46.68 -12.22 -14.67
C GLY A 198 45.50 -11.33 -14.99
N HIS A 199 44.56 -11.24 -14.10
CA HIS A 199 43.34 -10.39 -14.20
C HIS A 199 43.16 -9.54 -12.95
N ASP A 200 42.73 -8.32 -13.13
CA ASP A 200 42.24 -7.46 -12.07
C ASP A 200 40.72 -7.43 -12.12
N LEU A 201 40.08 -7.41 -10.95
CA LEU A 201 38.65 -7.21 -10.80
C LEU A 201 38.41 -5.81 -10.23
N LEU A 202 37.49 -5.08 -10.83
CA LEU A 202 37.00 -3.81 -10.26
C LEU A 202 36.04 -4.15 -9.13
N LEU A 203 36.42 -3.81 -7.89
CA LEU A 203 35.59 -3.96 -6.73
C LEU A 203 35.01 -2.60 -6.31
N GLN A 204 33.71 -2.56 -6.08
CA GLN A 204 33.06 -1.40 -5.50
C GLN A 204 32.89 -1.61 -3.99
N LYS A 205 33.49 -0.74 -3.18
CA LYS A 205 33.17 -0.69 -1.75
C LYS A 205 31.82 0.02 -1.59
N ARG A 206 30.84 -0.68 -1.04
CA ARG A 206 29.52 -0.13 -0.77
C ARG A 206 29.61 1.02 0.23
N SER A 207 28.87 2.11 0.03
CA SER A 207 28.76 3.18 1.03
C SER A 207 28.01 2.68 2.25
N GLY A 208 28.41 3.13 3.46
CA GLY A 208 27.73 2.75 4.71
C GLY A 208 26.30 3.33 4.87
N GLU A 209 25.88 4.18 3.92
CA GLU A 209 24.54 4.78 3.90
C GLU A 209 23.51 3.96 3.10
N LYS A 210 23.96 2.91 2.40
CA LYS A 210 23.04 1.98 1.73
C LYS A 210 22.71 0.83 2.65
N ASP A 211 21.42 0.59 2.85
CA ASP A 211 20.93 -0.57 3.59
C ASP A 211 21.60 -1.84 3.09
N SER A 212 22.12 -2.59 4.02
CA SER A 212 22.53 -3.97 3.77
C SER A 212 21.29 -4.84 3.60
N PHE A 213 21.35 -5.77 2.65
CA PHE A 213 20.33 -6.80 2.52
C PHE A 213 20.17 -7.59 3.80
#